data_5cba97adaa1605cc11a76e9fabcd1b0c
#
_entry.id   5cba97adaa1605cc11a76e9fabcd1b0c
#
_cell.length_a   1.000
_cell.length_b   1.000
_cell.length_c   1.000
_cell.angle_alpha   90.00
_cell.angle_beta   90.00
_cell.angle_gamma   90.00
#
_symmetry.space_group_name_H-M   'P 1'
#
loop_
_entity.id
_entity.type
_entity.pdbx_description
1 polymer ?
#
loop_
_entity_poly.entity_id
_entity_poly.type
_entity_poly.pdbx_seq_one_letter_code
_entity_poly.pdbx_strand_id
1 'polypeptide(L)'
;MSEAGRLAGIARRDRPRGAMQTVGQVLVTCEHGVAGDFRGAVRPGKVPLRQVSLIEAESWAAAMAALGADIPWFERRANLLVAGVKLPRRTGAVIAIGADLRIETTGECDPCSRMEEIAPGLKAALTPFWRGGVLGRVISDGTIAVGDQVRIEQ
;
A
#
# COMPACT_ATOMS: atom_id res chain seq x y z
N MET A 1 -19.65 2.90 -15.26
CA MET A 1 -18.57 1.89 -15.33
C MET A 1 -17.65 2.08 -14.14
N SER A 2 -17.41 1.01 -13.40
CA SER A 2 -16.43 1.05 -12.34
C SER A 2 -15.03 0.96 -12.95
N GLU A 3 -14.14 1.81 -12.52
CA GLU A 3 -12.74 1.72 -12.91
C GLU A 3 -12.11 0.50 -12.25
N ALA A 4 -11.33 -0.23 -13.01
CA ALA A 4 -10.57 -1.36 -12.51
C ALA A 4 -9.10 -1.14 -12.83
N GLY A 5 -8.27 -1.38 -11.83
CA GLY A 5 -6.83 -1.38 -11.99
C GLY A 5 -6.26 -2.76 -11.78
N ARG A 6 -4.96 -2.82 -11.59
CA ARG A 6 -4.26 -4.07 -11.34
C ARG A 6 -3.27 -3.91 -10.19
N LEU A 7 -3.01 -5.04 -9.53
CA LEU A 7 -1.95 -5.13 -8.54
C LEU A 7 -0.61 -5.24 -9.27
N ALA A 8 0.22 -4.23 -9.14
CA ALA A 8 1.49 -4.14 -9.88
C ALA A 8 2.69 -4.62 -9.05
N GLY A 9 2.56 -4.71 -7.74
CA GLY A 9 3.65 -5.17 -6.90
C GLY A 9 3.20 -5.46 -5.48
N ILE A 10 3.95 -6.34 -4.80
CA ILE A 10 3.73 -6.73 -3.41
C ILE A 10 5.07 -6.68 -2.71
N ALA A 11 5.14 -6.02 -1.55
CA ALA A 11 6.36 -5.96 -0.76
C ALA A 11 6.05 -6.09 0.73
N ARG A 12 7.00 -6.64 1.47
CA ARG A 12 6.86 -6.84 2.92
C ARG A 12 8.23 -6.79 3.57
N ARG A 13 8.25 -6.63 4.88
CA ARG A 13 9.47 -6.75 5.68
C ARG A 13 9.15 -7.48 6.97
N ASP A 14 10.08 -8.31 7.43
CA ASP A 14 9.85 -9.19 8.58
C ASP A 14 10.16 -8.52 9.93
N ARG A 15 10.78 -7.34 9.93
CA ARG A 15 11.14 -6.62 11.17
C ARG A 15 11.17 -5.12 10.94
N PRO A 16 11.07 -4.31 12.01
CA PRO A 16 11.19 -2.85 11.90
C PRO A 16 12.50 -2.46 11.22
N ARG A 17 12.42 -1.53 10.26
CA ARG A 17 13.53 -1.03 9.47
C ARG A 17 14.27 -2.11 8.65
N GLY A 18 13.69 -3.29 8.57
CA GLY A 18 14.24 -4.38 7.75
C GLY A 18 14.16 -4.06 6.26
N ALA A 19 14.96 -4.79 5.46
CA ALA A 19 14.91 -4.65 4.01
C ALA A 19 13.55 -5.11 3.46
N MET A 20 13.04 -4.38 2.46
CA MET A 20 11.81 -4.79 1.79
C MET A 20 12.08 -5.98 0.89
N GLN A 21 11.15 -6.94 0.89
CA GLN A 21 11.18 -8.10 0.01
C GLN A 21 9.97 -8.02 -0.91
N THR A 22 10.19 -8.17 -2.21
CA THR A 22 9.10 -8.25 -3.17
C THR A 22 8.72 -9.71 -3.40
N VAL A 23 7.43 -9.97 -3.49
CA VAL A 23 6.90 -11.31 -3.74
C VAL A 23 5.85 -11.25 -4.84
N GLY A 24 5.64 -12.36 -5.55
CA GLY A 24 4.66 -12.40 -6.64
C GLY A 24 3.26 -12.80 -6.17
N GLN A 25 3.15 -13.39 -4.99
CA GLN A 25 1.89 -13.89 -4.46
C GLN A 25 1.99 -13.92 -2.94
N VAL A 26 0.88 -13.63 -2.24
CA VAL A 26 0.87 -13.63 -0.79
C VAL A 26 -0.55 -13.82 -0.26
N LEU A 27 -0.67 -14.46 0.91
CA LEU A 27 -1.92 -14.50 1.66
C LEU A 27 -2.03 -13.22 2.50
N VAL A 28 -3.21 -12.63 2.51
CA VAL A 28 -3.52 -11.45 3.31
C VAL A 28 -4.76 -11.76 4.15
N THR A 29 -4.66 -11.61 5.47
CA THR A 29 -5.74 -11.98 6.39
C THR A 29 -6.10 -10.85 7.32
N CYS A 30 -7.33 -10.92 7.85
CA CYS A 30 -7.80 -9.97 8.88
C CYS A 30 -6.93 -10.04 10.14
N GLU A 31 -6.39 -11.22 10.44
CA GLU A 31 -5.63 -11.44 11.67
C GLU A 31 -4.17 -11.01 11.54
N HIS A 32 -3.56 -11.22 10.36
CA HIS A 32 -2.12 -11.01 10.20
C HIS A 32 -1.74 -10.00 9.11
N GLY A 33 -2.70 -9.45 8.37
CA GLY A 33 -2.39 -8.57 7.25
C GLY A 33 -1.63 -9.32 6.16
N VAL A 34 -0.64 -8.69 5.56
CA VAL A 34 0.23 -9.34 4.57
C VAL A 34 1.10 -10.37 5.29
N ALA A 35 0.99 -11.64 4.88
CA ALA A 35 1.76 -12.71 5.51
C ALA A 35 3.26 -12.43 5.47
N GLY A 36 3.91 -12.53 6.61
CA GLY A 36 5.34 -12.26 6.74
C GLY A 36 5.70 -10.80 6.95
N ASP A 37 4.72 -9.89 6.97
CA ASP A 37 4.99 -8.48 7.25
C ASP A 37 4.82 -8.20 8.75
N PHE A 38 5.78 -7.48 9.34
CA PHE A 38 5.79 -7.31 10.79
C PHE A 38 4.66 -6.39 11.31
N ARG A 39 4.10 -5.52 10.46
CA ARG A 39 3.02 -4.62 10.86
C ARG A 39 1.63 -5.22 10.75
N GLY A 40 1.51 -6.39 10.13
CA GLY A 40 0.20 -6.94 9.79
C GLY A 40 -0.60 -7.50 10.94
N ALA A 41 0.06 -7.95 12.02
CA ALA A 41 -0.62 -8.62 13.12
C ALA A 41 -1.49 -7.66 13.92
N VAL A 42 -2.72 -8.10 14.20
CA VAL A 42 -3.67 -7.33 15.02
C VAL A 42 -3.37 -7.58 16.50
N ARG A 43 -3.20 -6.51 17.25
CA ARG A 43 -3.02 -6.58 18.71
C ARG A 43 -4.37 -6.64 19.41
N PRO A 44 -4.54 -7.46 20.46
CA PRO A 44 -5.79 -7.52 21.19
C PRO A 44 -6.24 -6.14 21.67
N GLY A 45 -7.52 -5.84 21.49
CA GLY A 45 -8.10 -4.57 21.91
C GLY A 45 -7.74 -3.36 21.08
N LYS A 46 -7.02 -3.54 19.96
CA LYS A 46 -6.62 -2.44 19.08
C LYS A 46 -7.27 -2.57 17.71
N VAL A 47 -7.69 -1.45 17.14
CA VAL A 47 -8.12 -1.38 15.74
C VAL A 47 -6.86 -1.30 14.87
N PRO A 48 -6.70 -2.18 13.87
CA PRO A 48 -5.47 -2.21 13.07
C PRO A 48 -5.48 -1.13 11.97
N LEU A 49 -5.30 0.13 12.35
CA LEU A 49 -5.41 1.26 11.43
C LEU A 49 -4.30 1.30 10.37
N ARG A 50 -3.18 0.63 10.62
CA ARG A 50 -2.01 0.64 9.73
C ARG A 50 -1.60 -0.77 9.31
N GLN A 51 -2.58 -1.65 9.15
CA GLN A 51 -2.30 -3.05 8.87
C GLN A 51 -1.70 -3.28 7.49
N VAL A 52 -2.20 -2.56 6.48
CA VAL A 52 -1.73 -2.66 5.10
C VAL A 52 -1.58 -1.25 4.54
N SER A 53 -0.52 -1.04 3.77
CA SER A 53 -0.29 0.23 3.09
C SER A 53 -0.29 0.03 1.58
N LEU A 54 -0.93 0.94 0.84
CA LEU A 54 -1.08 0.86 -0.60
C LEU A 54 -0.62 2.18 -1.24
N ILE A 55 0.07 2.09 -2.37
CA ILE A 55 0.49 3.26 -3.14
C ILE A 55 0.15 3.06 -4.61
N GLU A 56 -0.20 4.14 -5.30
CA GLU A 56 -0.42 4.13 -6.75
C GLU A 56 0.92 4.20 -7.48
N ALA A 57 1.08 3.37 -8.50
CA ALA A 57 2.27 3.44 -9.36
C ALA A 57 2.40 4.82 -10.01
N GLU A 58 1.27 5.42 -10.40
CA GLU A 58 1.23 6.75 -10.99
C GLU A 58 1.69 7.83 -10.01
N SER A 59 1.33 7.69 -8.74
CA SER A 59 1.78 8.63 -7.68
C SER A 59 3.28 8.52 -7.44
N TRP A 60 3.81 7.30 -7.41
CA TRP A 60 5.24 7.10 -7.28
C TRP A 60 6.00 7.69 -8.46
N ALA A 61 5.48 7.46 -9.68
CA ALA A 61 6.08 8.02 -10.91
C ALA A 61 6.08 9.55 -10.88
N ALA A 62 4.99 10.17 -10.40
CA ALA A 62 4.91 11.61 -10.26
C ALA A 62 5.94 12.16 -9.26
N ALA A 63 6.13 11.45 -8.13
CA ALA A 63 7.13 11.83 -7.15
C ALA A 63 8.54 11.69 -7.72
N MET A 64 8.82 10.64 -8.47
CA MET A 64 10.12 10.43 -9.12
C MET A 64 10.41 11.52 -10.14
N ALA A 65 9.40 11.90 -10.95
CA ALA A 65 9.54 12.98 -11.91
C ALA A 65 9.84 14.32 -11.22
N ALA A 66 9.13 14.63 -10.13
CA ALA A 66 9.34 15.86 -9.36
C ALA A 66 10.72 15.91 -8.73
N LEU A 67 11.24 14.76 -8.33
CA LEU A 67 12.55 14.65 -7.66
C LEU A 67 13.72 14.51 -8.65
N GLY A 68 13.43 14.14 -9.90
CA GLY A 68 14.48 13.83 -10.88
C GLY A 68 15.23 12.55 -10.52
N ALA A 69 14.54 11.57 -9.95
CA ALA A 69 15.15 10.34 -9.43
C ALA A 69 14.46 9.11 -9.99
N ASP A 70 15.09 7.95 -9.84
CA ASP A 70 14.56 6.66 -10.25
C ASP A 70 14.86 5.64 -9.14
N ILE A 71 14.03 5.70 -8.09
CA ILE A 71 14.16 4.86 -6.92
C ILE A 71 13.10 3.76 -7.01
N PRO A 72 13.43 2.48 -6.72
CA PRO A 72 12.43 1.42 -6.74
C PRO A 72 11.24 1.73 -5.82
N TRP A 73 10.03 1.44 -6.28
CA TRP A 73 8.81 1.78 -5.55
C TRP A 73 8.77 1.20 -4.13
N PHE A 74 9.35 0.01 -3.92
CA PHE A 74 9.29 -0.65 -2.61
C PHE A 74 10.12 0.09 -1.55
N GLU A 75 10.98 1.02 -1.94
CA GLU A 75 11.65 1.90 -1.00
C GLU A 75 10.67 2.86 -0.33
N ARG A 76 9.46 3.04 -0.89
CA ARG A 76 8.35 3.72 -0.20
C ARG A 76 7.97 2.96 1.08
N ARG A 77 8.29 1.68 1.13
CA ARG A 77 8.01 0.76 2.24
C ARG A 77 6.52 0.49 2.38
N ALA A 78 5.78 0.64 1.29
CA ALA A 78 4.38 0.24 1.18
C ALA A 78 4.28 -1.24 0.82
N ASN A 79 3.16 -1.86 1.19
CA ASN A 79 2.92 -3.28 0.93
C ASN A 79 2.46 -3.55 -0.50
N LEU A 80 1.55 -2.74 -1.02
CA LEU A 80 0.88 -3.01 -2.28
C LEU A 80 1.01 -1.83 -3.22
N LEU A 81 1.49 -2.12 -4.45
CA LEU A 81 1.54 -1.15 -5.53
C LEU A 81 0.38 -1.44 -6.47
N VAL A 82 -0.48 -0.46 -6.68
CA VAL A 82 -1.61 -0.58 -7.60
C VAL A 82 -1.41 0.35 -8.79
N ALA A 83 -1.92 -0.05 -9.95
CA ALA A 83 -1.81 0.75 -11.17
C ALA A 83 -3.15 0.77 -11.89
N GLY A 84 -3.42 1.87 -12.58
CA GLY A 84 -4.63 2.01 -13.40
C GLY A 84 -5.90 2.31 -12.62
N VAL A 85 -5.80 2.59 -11.32
CA VAL A 85 -6.95 2.94 -10.49
C VAL A 85 -6.52 4.00 -9.48
N LYS A 86 -7.39 4.95 -9.21
CA LYS A 86 -7.14 5.96 -8.20
C LYS A 86 -7.63 5.46 -6.84
N LEU A 87 -6.72 5.39 -5.88
CA LEU A 87 -7.07 4.96 -4.53
C LEU A 87 -7.96 6.01 -3.85
N PRO A 88 -8.95 5.57 -3.05
CA PRO A 88 -9.84 6.51 -2.35
C PRO A 88 -9.07 7.36 -1.34
N ARG A 89 -9.29 8.67 -1.39
CA ARG A 89 -8.66 9.63 -0.46
C ARG A 89 -9.60 9.95 0.68
N ARG A 90 -10.07 8.90 1.35
CA ARG A 90 -11.01 9.01 2.47
C ARG A 90 -10.98 7.74 3.30
N THR A 91 -11.48 7.82 4.52
CA THR A 91 -11.67 6.69 5.42
C THR A 91 -12.97 5.95 5.06
N GLY A 92 -12.97 4.64 5.22
CA GLY A 92 -14.18 3.83 5.10
C GLY A 92 -14.52 3.35 3.70
N ALA A 93 -13.65 3.60 2.71
CA ALA A 93 -13.83 3.04 1.38
C ALA A 93 -13.29 1.61 1.34
N VAL A 94 -13.81 0.78 0.44
CA VAL A 94 -13.39 -0.62 0.31
C VAL A 94 -12.64 -0.82 -1.00
N ILE A 95 -11.46 -1.41 -0.89
CA ILE A 95 -10.62 -1.77 -2.02
C ILE A 95 -10.67 -3.29 -2.14
N ALA A 96 -11.13 -3.78 -3.29
CA ALA A 96 -11.20 -5.21 -3.60
C ALA A 96 -10.02 -5.60 -4.47
N ILE A 97 -9.27 -6.61 -4.07
CA ILE A 97 -8.11 -7.11 -4.82
C ILE A 97 -8.30 -8.60 -5.04
N GLY A 98 -8.27 -9.02 -6.31
CA GLY A 98 -8.52 -10.41 -6.66
C GLY A 98 -9.96 -10.83 -6.34
N ALA A 99 -10.16 -12.12 -6.06
CA ALA A 99 -11.49 -12.66 -5.82
C ALA A 99 -12.05 -12.32 -4.44
N ASP A 100 -11.20 -12.37 -3.41
CA ASP A 100 -11.68 -12.42 -2.03
C ASP A 100 -11.20 -11.30 -1.12
N LEU A 101 -10.00 -10.75 -1.35
CA LEU A 101 -9.43 -9.75 -0.45
C LEU A 101 -10.22 -8.45 -0.49
N ARG A 102 -10.56 -7.95 0.71
CA ARG A 102 -11.18 -6.63 0.88
C ARG A 102 -10.43 -5.86 1.95
N ILE A 103 -10.08 -4.63 1.63
CA ILE A 103 -9.35 -3.73 2.53
C ILE A 103 -10.19 -2.46 2.69
N GLU A 104 -10.47 -2.10 3.94
CA GLU A 104 -11.15 -0.84 4.25
C GLU A 104 -10.12 0.23 4.53
N THR A 105 -10.22 1.37 3.85
CA THR A 105 -9.29 2.48 4.05
C THR A 105 -9.46 3.10 5.43
N THR A 106 -8.35 3.41 6.08
CA THR A 106 -8.35 4.00 7.43
C THR A 106 -7.78 5.42 7.44
N GLY A 107 -7.06 5.82 6.40
CA GLY A 107 -6.53 7.17 6.29
C GLY A 107 -5.40 7.29 5.29
N GLU A 108 -4.81 8.45 5.25
CA GLU A 108 -3.65 8.72 4.40
C GLU A 108 -2.40 8.06 4.98
N CYS A 109 -1.57 7.51 4.11
CA CYS A 109 -0.22 7.06 4.49
C CYS A 109 0.75 8.23 4.28
N ASP A 110 0.81 9.13 5.27
CA ASP A 110 1.67 10.31 5.21
C ASP A 110 3.14 9.91 5.04
N PRO A 111 3.88 10.59 4.14
CA PRO A 111 5.32 10.36 4.09
C PRO A 111 5.98 10.90 5.36
N CYS A 112 6.93 10.13 5.88
CA CYS A 112 7.60 10.46 7.13
C CYS A 112 9.08 10.75 6.91
N SER A 113 9.79 11.03 7.99
CA SER A 113 11.23 11.31 7.94
C SER A 113 12.05 10.17 7.31
N ARG A 114 11.54 8.93 7.36
CA ARG A 114 12.19 7.79 6.70
C ARG A 114 12.35 8.03 5.20
N MET A 115 11.35 8.68 4.56
CA MET A 115 11.42 9.00 3.14
C MET A 115 12.57 9.98 2.86
N GLU A 116 12.76 10.95 3.74
CA GLU A 116 13.85 11.91 3.61
C GLU A 116 15.22 11.24 3.79
N GLU A 117 15.30 10.22 4.65
CA GLU A 117 16.54 9.43 4.80
C GLU A 117 16.87 8.64 3.54
N ILE A 118 15.86 8.19 2.79
CA ILE A 118 16.05 7.44 1.55
C ILE A 118 16.60 8.35 0.45
N ALA A 119 16.01 9.54 0.30
CA ALA A 119 16.48 10.53 -0.67
C ALA A 119 16.04 11.93 -0.24
N PRO A 120 16.96 12.91 -0.28
CA PRO A 120 16.57 14.29 0.00
C PRO A 120 15.47 14.77 -0.94
N GLY A 121 14.41 15.34 -0.39
CA GLY A 121 13.26 15.84 -1.14
C GLY A 121 12.15 14.81 -1.37
N LEU A 122 12.38 13.54 -1.05
CA LEU A 122 11.39 12.49 -1.30
C LEU A 122 10.12 12.70 -0.47
N LYS A 123 10.27 13.09 0.80
CA LYS A 123 9.12 13.38 1.65
C LYS A 123 8.23 14.48 1.04
N ALA A 124 8.83 15.57 0.60
CA ALA A 124 8.11 16.67 -0.03
C ALA A 124 7.45 16.24 -1.35
N ALA A 125 8.14 15.42 -2.16
CA ALA A 125 7.61 14.93 -3.42
C ALA A 125 6.39 14.03 -3.25
N LEU A 126 6.29 13.31 -2.12
CA LEU A 126 5.16 12.41 -1.81
C LEU A 126 4.01 13.12 -1.09
N THR A 127 4.20 14.34 -0.61
CA THR A 127 3.20 15.03 0.20
C THR A 127 1.94 15.46 -0.59
N PRO A 128 2.05 16.02 -1.82
CA PRO A 128 0.85 16.49 -2.52
C PRO A 128 -0.06 15.34 -2.92
N PHE A 129 -1.38 15.60 -2.90
CA PHE A 129 -2.40 14.72 -3.50
C PHE A 129 -2.38 13.28 -3.00
N TRP A 130 -2.01 13.07 -1.74
CA TRP A 130 -1.90 11.74 -1.14
C TRP A 130 -0.98 10.80 -1.93
N ARG A 131 0.07 11.34 -2.53
CA ARG A 131 1.03 10.52 -3.29
C ARG A 131 1.69 9.44 -2.43
N GLY A 132 1.76 9.65 -1.12
CA GLY A 132 2.28 8.65 -0.17
C GLY A 132 1.43 7.41 -0.03
N GLY A 133 0.18 7.47 -0.48
CA GLY A 133 -0.72 6.32 -0.49
C GLY A 133 -1.76 6.34 0.62
N VAL A 134 -2.40 5.19 0.80
CA VAL A 134 -3.44 5.01 1.82
C VAL A 134 -3.09 3.86 2.75
N LEU A 135 -3.62 3.96 3.96
CA LEU A 135 -3.58 2.88 4.95
C LEU A 135 -4.91 2.17 4.99
N GLY A 136 -4.89 0.90 5.35
CA GLY A 136 -6.11 0.13 5.47
C GLY A 136 -6.02 -1.01 6.44
N ARG A 137 -7.18 -1.59 6.72
CA ARG A 137 -7.32 -2.82 7.50
C ARG A 137 -8.01 -3.87 6.65
N VAL A 138 -7.66 -5.12 6.85
CA VAL A 138 -8.24 -6.23 6.10
C VAL A 138 -9.60 -6.57 6.70
N ILE A 139 -10.63 -6.59 5.87
CA ILE A 139 -11.99 -6.97 6.30
C ILE A 139 -12.47 -8.27 5.67
N SER A 140 -11.77 -8.81 4.69
CA SER A 140 -12.03 -10.13 4.10
C SER A 140 -10.70 -10.71 3.62
N ASP A 141 -10.36 -11.91 4.07
CA ASP A 141 -9.12 -12.60 3.73
C ASP A 141 -9.04 -12.96 2.25
N GLY A 142 -7.83 -13.02 1.70
CA GLY A 142 -7.63 -13.51 0.34
C GLY A 142 -6.17 -13.71 0.00
N THR A 143 -5.91 -14.63 -0.92
CA THR A 143 -4.60 -14.77 -1.54
C THR A 143 -4.58 -13.90 -2.79
N ILE A 144 -3.56 -13.08 -2.93
CA ILE A 144 -3.43 -12.14 -4.05
C ILE A 144 -2.12 -12.38 -4.78
N ALA A 145 -2.12 -12.06 -6.07
CA ALA A 145 -0.94 -12.19 -6.92
C ALA A 145 -0.79 -10.94 -7.78
N VAL A 146 0.44 -10.64 -8.15
CA VAL A 146 0.73 -9.57 -9.10
C VAL A 146 -0.05 -9.85 -10.40
N GLY A 147 -0.77 -8.82 -10.88
CA GLY A 147 -1.68 -8.95 -12.03
C GLY A 147 -3.15 -9.03 -11.66
N ASP A 148 -3.47 -9.29 -10.41
CA ASP A 148 -4.85 -9.36 -9.96
C ASP A 148 -5.57 -8.02 -10.15
N GLN A 149 -6.86 -8.09 -10.40
CA GLN A 149 -7.69 -6.91 -10.57
C GLN A 149 -7.86 -6.17 -9.24
N VAL A 150 -7.79 -4.86 -9.30
CA VAL A 150 -8.06 -3.97 -8.15
C VAL A 150 -9.27 -3.12 -8.48
N ARG A 151 -10.28 -3.13 -7.61
CA ARG A 151 -11.52 -2.38 -7.78
C ARG A 151 -11.84 -1.61 -6.51
N ILE A 152 -12.46 -0.45 -6.68
CA ILE A 152 -12.99 0.33 -5.55
C ILE A 152 -14.48 0.00 -5.44
N GLU A 153 -14.89 -0.51 -4.28
CA GLU A 153 -16.30 -0.80 -4.00
C GLU A 153 -16.91 0.37 -3.23
N GLN A 154 -18.17 0.65 -3.54
CA GLN A 154 -18.88 1.73 -2.87
C GLN A 154 -19.56 1.25 -1.59
#